data_e3fff6675d4a457c25caa70fa4f29e9b
#
_entry.id   e3fff6675d4a457c25caa70fa4f29e9b
#
_cell.length_a   1.000
_cell.length_b   1.000
_cell.length_c   1.000
_cell.angle_alpha   90.00
_cell.angle_beta   90.00
_cell.angle_gamma   90.00
#
_symmetry.space_group_name_H-M   'P 1'
#
loop_
_entity.id
_entity.type
_entity.pdbx_description
1 polymer ?
#
loop_
_entity_poly.entity_id
_entity_poly.type
_entity_poly.pdbx_seq_one_letter_code
_entity_poly.pdbx_strand_id
1 'polypeptide(L)'
;MPLVDDHAVAPIAPAFTCGLDATLKVISGKWKPLILYFLLRGPTRYGELKRAIRDVSDKVLIQQLKELEAAGVLRRNDYKEVPPRVDYTLTELGQSLAQALEPLCQWGTDNMAVMQKLFAERDGWGRGRD
;
A
#
# COMPACT_ATOMS: atom_id res chain seq x y z
N MET A 1 24.46 -5.59 -3.74
CA MET A 1 24.22 -5.11 -2.73
C MET A 1 24.04 -5.95 -1.63
N PRO A 2 24.67 -6.03 -0.82
CA PRO A 2 24.64 -6.90 0.15
C PRO A 2 23.87 -6.55 1.18
N LEU A 3 23.03 -7.03 1.39
CA LEU A 3 22.35 -6.79 2.41
C LEU A 3 22.64 -7.63 3.42
N VAL A 4 23.51 -8.39 3.31
CA VAL A 4 23.68 -9.33 4.23
C VAL A 4 24.30 -9.03 5.41
N ASP A 5 23.95 -9.43 6.43
CA ASP A 5 24.50 -9.26 7.61
C ASP A 5 25.32 -10.37 7.85
N ASP A 6 26.44 -10.15 8.05
CA ASP A 6 27.30 -11.16 8.22
C ASP A 6 27.15 -12.02 9.34
N HIS A 7 26.52 -11.70 10.35
CA HIS A 7 26.49 -12.60 11.42
C HIS A 7 25.29 -13.34 11.24
N ALA A 8 24.78 -13.33 10.23
CA ALA A 8 23.63 -13.93 10.07
C ALA A 8 23.81 -15.25 10.16
N VAL A 9 23.13 -15.89 10.44
CA VAL A 9 23.31 -17.06 10.71
C VAL A 9 22.92 -17.81 9.74
N ALA A 10 22.40 -18.12 9.40
CA ALA A 10 22.02 -18.98 8.70
C ALA A 10 21.66 -19.09 7.63
N PRO A 11 21.59 -19.83 7.19
CA PRO A 11 21.33 -20.20 6.00
C PRO A 11 19.99 -19.98 5.57
N ILE A 12 19.35 -19.07 5.92
CA ILE A 12 18.13 -18.85 5.37
C ILE A 12 18.33 -18.00 4.20
N ALA A 13 17.86 -18.35 3.07
CA ALA A 13 18.00 -17.54 1.89
C ALA A 13 17.33 -16.23 2.15
N PRO A 14 17.89 -15.16 1.72
CA PRO A 14 17.29 -13.87 1.94
C PRO A 14 15.95 -13.79 1.25
N ALA A 15 15.00 -13.19 1.90
CA ALA A 15 13.68 -13.05 1.32
C ALA A 15 13.69 -12.07 0.17
N PHE A 16 14.67 -11.19 0.10
CA PHE A 16 14.70 -10.15 -0.90
C PHE A 16 16.06 -10.06 -1.55
N THR A 17 16.08 -9.65 -2.81
CA THR A 17 17.34 -9.51 -3.52
C THR A 17 17.86 -8.08 -3.45
N CYS A 18 17.00 -7.10 -3.26
CA CYS A 18 17.44 -5.72 -3.14
C CYS A 18 16.33 -4.90 -2.49
N GLY A 19 16.61 -3.64 -2.23
CA GLY A 19 15.64 -2.78 -1.58
C GLY A 19 14.35 -2.62 -2.36
N LEU A 20 14.44 -2.52 -3.67
CA LEU A 20 13.24 -2.37 -4.46
C LEU A 20 12.39 -3.63 -4.38
N ASP A 21 13.01 -4.79 -4.46
CA ASP A 21 12.30 -6.05 -4.34
C ASP A 21 11.60 -6.14 -2.98
N ALA A 22 12.28 -5.74 -1.91
CA ALA A 22 11.70 -5.77 -0.59
C ALA A 22 10.48 -4.84 -0.51
N THR A 23 10.60 -3.65 -1.05
CA THR A 23 9.50 -2.70 -1.04
C THR A 23 8.31 -3.22 -1.81
N LEU A 24 8.56 -3.79 -2.98
CA LEU A 24 7.48 -4.30 -3.79
C LEU A 24 6.74 -5.44 -3.09
N LYS A 25 7.43 -6.21 -2.27
CA LYS A 25 6.74 -7.26 -1.54
C LYS A 25 5.78 -6.69 -0.50
N VAL A 26 6.12 -5.56 0.09
CA VAL A 26 5.24 -4.96 1.07
C VAL A 26 4.03 -4.34 0.40
N ILE A 27 4.22 -3.69 -0.75
CA ILE A 27 3.14 -2.98 -1.40
C ILE A 27 2.56 -3.70 -2.61
N SER A 28 2.75 -5.01 -2.69
CA SER A 28 2.31 -5.73 -3.87
C SER A 28 0.81 -5.58 -4.10
N GLY A 29 0.44 -5.52 -5.35
CA GLY A 29 -0.95 -5.40 -5.73
C GLY A 29 -1.37 -3.99 -6.00
N LYS A 30 -2.64 -3.85 -6.35
CA LYS A 30 -3.15 -2.57 -6.76
C LYS A 30 -3.52 -1.69 -5.59
N TRP A 31 -4.03 -2.26 -4.53
CA TRP A 31 -4.68 -1.49 -3.49
C TRP A 31 -3.76 -1.03 -2.35
N LYS A 32 -2.73 -1.78 -2.04
CA LYS A 32 -1.88 -1.45 -0.90
C LYS A 32 -1.22 -0.08 -1.01
N PRO A 33 -0.64 0.29 -2.15
CA PRO A 33 -0.06 1.62 -2.26
C PRO A 33 -1.10 2.72 -2.09
N LEU A 34 -2.32 2.49 -2.60
CA LEU A 34 -3.36 3.49 -2.47
C LEU A 34 -3.79 3.65 -1.02
N ILE A 35 -3.90 2.54 -0.30
CA ILE A 35 -4.26 2.59 1.11
C ILE A 35 -3.23 3.40 1.88
N LEU A 36 -1.95 3.09 1.68
CA LEU A 36 -0.89 3.79 2.38
C LEU A 36 -0.90 5.27 2.07
N TYR A 37 -1.10 5.60 0.82
CA TYR A 37 -1.09 6.99 0.41
C TYR A 37 -2.26 7.76 1.06
N PHE A 38 -3.44 7.17 1.09
CA PHE A 38 -4.56 7.84 1.70
C PHE A 38 -4.38 8.01 3.20
N LEU A 39 -3.70 7.09 3.85
CA LEU A 39 -3.50 7.18 5.29
C LEU A 39 -2.47 8.23 5.69
N LEU A 40 -1.76 8.81 4.73
CA LEU A 40 -0.86 9.91 5.06
C LEU A 40 -1.63 11.09 5.64
N ARG A 41 -2.91 11.18 5.38
CA ARG A 41 -3.70 12.28 5.87
C ARG A 41 -3.97 12.19 7.36
N GLY A 42 -3.80 11.04 7.95
CA GLY A 42 -4.04 10.85 9.37
C GLY A 42 -4.99 9.69 9.63
N PRO A 43 -5.44 9.54 10.85
CA PRO A 43 -6.32 8.43 11.20
C PRO A 43 -7.57 8.42 10.33
N THR A 44 -7.92 7.27 9.82
CA THR A 44 -9.02 7.13 8.88
C THR A 44 -9.84 5.90 9.23
N ARG A 45 -11.14 6.07 9.29
CA ARG A 45 -12.02 4.96 9.59
C ARG A 45 -12.25 4.15 8.33
N TYR A 46 -12.62 2.90 8.53
CA TYR A 46 -12.82 1.97 7.43
C TYR A 46 -13.77 2.54 6.37
N GLY A 47 -14.89 3.11 6.78
CA GLY A 47 -15.85 3.64 5.83
C GLY A 47 -15.30 4.80 5.02
N GLU A 48 -14.46 5.64 5.64
CA GLU A 48 -13.85 6.73 4.93
C GLU A 48 -12.87 6.20 3.89
N LEU A 49 -12.09 5.20 4.28
CA LEU A 49 -11.12 4.62 3.38
C LEU A 49 -11.83 3.94 2.21
N LYS A 50 -12.92 3.23 2.49
CA LYS A 50 -13.66 2.54 1.46
C LYS A 50 -14.22 3.54 0.44
N ARG A 51 -14.66 4.69 0.90
CA ARG A 51 -15.17 5.71 -0.01
C ARG A 51 -14.05 6.38 -0.81
N ALA A 52 -12.87 6.51 -0.20
CA ALA A 52 -11.75 7.13 -0.88
C ALA A 52 -11.19 6.22 -1.96
N ILE A 53 -11.15 4.91 -1.67
CA ILE A 53 -10.61 3.98 -2.63
C ILE A 53 -11.78 3.29 -3.29
N ARG A 54 -12.23 3.84 -4.43
CA ARG A 54 -13.39 3.29 -5.04
C ARG A 54 -13.12 1.96 -5.65
N ASP A 55 -14.12 1.21 -5.91
CA ASP A 55 -14.04 -0.05 -6.65
C ASP A 55 -13.39 -1.23 -5.93
N VAL A 56 -12.91 -1.06 -4.73
CA VAL A 56 -12.37 -2.20 -4.00
C VAL A 56 -13.51 -2.83 -3.22
N SER A 57 -13.60 -4.14 -3.23
CA SER A 57 -14.64 -4.82 -2.45
C SER A 57 -14.28 -4.82 -0.97
N ASP A 58 -15.28 -5.02 -0.12
CA ASP A 58 -15.01 -5.12 1.30
C ASP A 58 -14.07 -6.27 1.60
N LYS A 59 -14.27 -7.40 0.96
CA LYS A 59 -13.44 -8.57 1.20
C LYS A 59 -11.98 -8.26 0.91
N VAL A 60 -11.72 -7.62 -0.22
CA VAL A 60 -10.35 -7.32 -0.61
C VAL A 60 -9.76 -6.23 0.28
N LEU A 61 -10.52 -5.19 0.59
CA LEU A 61 -10.00 -4.12 1.41
C LEU A 61 -9.63 -4.63 2.80
N ILE A 62 -10.48 -5.43 3.40
CA ILE A 62 -10.19 -5.98 4.71
C ILE A 62 -8.94 -6.85 4.65
N GLN A 63 -8.81 -7.67 3.62
CA GLN A 63 -7.64 -8.53 3.46
C GLN A 63 -6.36 -7.69 3.30
N GLN A 64 -6.42 -6.64 2.49
CA GLN A 64 -5.25 -5.79 2.29
C GLN A 64 -4.86 -5.06 3.56
N LEU A 65 -5.85 -4.60 4.33
CA LEU A 65 -5.56 -3.94 5.60
C LEU A 65 -4.89 -4.89 6.58
N LYS A 66 -5.35 -6.14 6.62
CA LYS A 66 -4.73 -7.13 7.50
C LYS A 66 -3.30 -7.43 7.09
N GLU A 67 -3.05 -7.50 5.81
CA GLU A 67 -1.70 -7.78 5.32
C GLU A 67 -0.76 -6.62 5.61
N LEU A 68 -1.24 -5.39 5.48
CA LEU A 68 -0.42 -4.23 5.79
C LEU A 68 -0.14 -4.14 7.29
N GLU A 69 -1.12 -4.52 8.10
CA GLU A 69 -0.92 -4.55 9.53
C GLU A 69 0.12 -5.60 9.88
N ALA A 70 0.04 -6.77 9.27
CA ALA A 70 1.02 -7.84 9.51
C ALA A 70 2.41 -7.44 9.04
N ALA A 71 2.51 -6.61 8.02
CA ALA A 71 3.80 -6.13 7.54
C ALA A 71 4.37 -5.01 8.41
N GLY A 72 3.61 -4.56 9.41
CA GLY A 72 4.13 -3.57 10.33
C GLY A 72 4.06 -2.13 9.86
N VAL A 73 3.35 -1.87 8.76
CA VAL A 73 3.25 -0.50 8.24
C VAL A 73 1.95 0.18 8.61
N LEU A 74 1.00 -0.56 9.16
CA LEU A 74 -0.30 -0.02 9.46
C LEU A 74 -0.76 -0.53 10.81
N ARG A 75 -1.49 0.30 11.55
CA ARG A 75 -2.02 -0.09 12.84
C ARG A 75 -3.53 0.07 12.84
N ARG A 76 -4.22 -0.91 13.35
CA ARG A 76 -5.66 -0.85 13.51
C ARG A 76 -5.92 -0.46 14.95
N ASN A 77 -6.61 0.63 15.17
CA ASN A 77 -6.84 1.12 16.52
C ASN A 77 -8.31 0.93 16.89
N ASP A 78 -8.54 0.05 17.87
CA ASP A 78 -9.88 -0.23 18.32
C ASP A 78 -10.04 0.47 19.67
N TYR A 79 -10.91 1.46 19.75
CA TYR A 79 -11.04 2.27 20.94
C TYR A 79 -11.97 1.65 21.98
N LYS A 80 -12.56 0.52 21.67
CA LYS A 80 -13.40 -0.19 22.62
C LYS A 80 -14.54 0.66 23.13
N GLU A 81 -15.15 1.41 22.27
CA GLU A 81 -16.24 2.28 22.63
C GLU A 81 -17.57 1.76 22.14
N VAL A 82 -18.64 2.34 22.63
CA VAL A 82 -20.00 2.04 22.18
C VAL A 82 -20.62 3.37 21.83
N PRO A 83 -20.93 3.62 20.57
CA PRO A 83 -20.81 2.65 19.46
C PRO A 83 -19.35 2.39 19.09
N PRO A 84 -19.07 1.32 18.41
CA PRO A 84 -17.71 0.94 18.12
C PRO A 84 -16.97 2.00 17.32
N ARG A 85 -15.70 2.17 17.62
CA ARG A 85 -14.88 3.10 16.90
C ARG A 85 -13.56 2.44 16.60
N VAL A 86 -13.25 2.29 15.33
CA VAL A 86 -12.01 1.69 14.87
C VAL A 86 -11.48 2.57 13.75
N ASP A 87 -10.22 2.91 13.82
CA ASP A 87 -9.60 3.60 12.70
C ASP A 87 -8.25 2.97 12.39
N TYR A 88 -7.63 3.44 11.33
CA TYR A 88 -6.34 2.94 10.89
C TYR A 88 -5.36 4.09 10.80
N THR A 89 -4.13 3.84 11.23
CA THR A 89 -3.08 4.83 11.16
C THR A 89 -1.82 4.15 10.62
N LEU A 90 -0.91 4.95 10.09
CA LEU A 90 0.38 4.41 9.67
C LEU A 90 1.29 4.32 10.88
N THR A 91 2.10 3.28 10.92
CA THR A 91 3.18 3.20 11.91
C THR A 91 4.29 4.12 11.43
N GLU A 92 5.36 4.27 12.21
CA GLU A 92 6.50 5.03 11.74
C GLU A 92 7.05 4.45 10.46
N LEU A 93 7.15 3.14 10.38
CA LEU A 93 7.63 2.50 9.18
C LEU A 93 6.67 2.78 8.02
N GLY A 94 5.37 2.69 8.27
CA GLY A 94 4.39 2.96 7.24
C GLY A 94 4.42 4.39 6.77
N GLN A 95 4.68 5.33 7.69
CA GLN A 95 4.77 6.73 7.35
C GLN A 95 5.93 6.97 6.39
N SER A 96 7.07 6.39 6.68
CA SER A 96 8.23 6.56 5.81
C SER A 96 8.00 5.91 4.46
N LEU A 97 7.32 4.77 4.42
CA LEU A 97 7.03 4.12 3.17
C LEU A 97 6.04 4.94 2.34
N ALA A 98 4.99 5.44 2.98
CA ALA A 98 4.00 6.23 2.27
C ALA A 98 4.61 7.50 1.70
N GLN A 99 5.54 8.11 2.42
CA GLN A 99 6.23 9.27 1.92
C GLN A 99 7.08 8.93 0.69
N ALA A 100 7.65 7.74 0.67
CA ALA A 100 8.43 7.32 -0.49
C ALA A 100 7.55 7.10 -1.72
N LEU A 101 6.25 6.90 -1.52
CA LEU A 101 5.35 6.73 -2.65
C LEU A 101 4.96 8.07 -3.29
N GLU A 102 5.19 9.18 -2.61
CA GLU A 102 4.80 10.48 -3.16
C GLU A 102 5.48 10.81 -4.48
N PRO A 103 6.79 10.62 -4.62
CA PRO A 103 7.41 10.86 -5.93
C PRO A 103 6.85 9.96 -7.02
N LEU A 104 6.46 8.73 -6.67
CA LEU A 104 5.84 7.85 -7.64
C LEU A 104 4.47 8.39 -8.07
N CYS A 105 3.72 8.90 -7.12
CA CYS A 105 2.44 9.50 -7.42
C CYS A 105 2.64 10.70 -8.34
N GLN A 106 3.65 11.51 -8.07
CA GLN A 106 3.93 12.68 -8.88
C GLN A 106 4.30 12.28 -10.32
N TRP A 107 5.12 11.23 -10.46
CA TRP A 107 5.48 10.75 -11.77
C TRP A 107 4.24 10.34 -12.55
N GLY A 108 3.33 9.63 -11.88
CA GLY A 108 2.10 9.19 -12.52
C GLY A 108 1.23 10.37 -12.93
N THR A 109 1.14 11.37 -12.07
CA THR A 109 0.34 12.55 -12.37
C THR A 109 0.92 13.31 -13.56
N ASP A 110 2.23 13.46 -13.61
CA ASP A 110 2.87 14.19 -14.68
C ASP A 110 2.76 13.47 -16.02
N ASN A 111 2.61 12.19 -16.01
CA ASN A 111 2.56 11.38 -17.22
C ASN A 111 1.19 10.76 -17.49
N MET A 112 0.18 11.17 -16.75
CA MET A 112 -1.12 10.52 -16.82
C MET A 112 -1.73 10.61 -18.21
N ALA A 113 -1.65 11.76 -18.84
CA ALA A 113 -2.26 11.94 -20.15
C ALA A 113 -1.62 11.03 -21.19
N VAL A 114 -0.29 10.91 -21.14
CA VAL A 114 0.41 10.05 -22.08
C VAL A 114 0.03 8.60 -21.84
N MET A 115 0.00 8.20 -20.57
CA MET A 115 -0.32 6.82 -20.25
C MET A 115 -1.75 6.45 -20.62
N GLN A 116 -2.68 7.36 -20.35
CA GLN A 116 -4.06 7.10 -20.69
C GLN A 116 -4.23 6.92 -22.18
N LYS A 117 -3.55 7.72 -22.95
CA LYS A 117 -3.64 7.60 -24.39
C LYS A 117 -3.04 6.27 -24.87
N LEU A 118 -1.88 5.93 -24.37
CA LEU A 118 -1.22 4.69 -24.78
C LEU A 118 -2.03 3.46 -24.42
N PHE A 119 -2.55 3.44 -23.21
CA PHE A 119 -3.27 2.25 -22.77
C PHE A 119 -4.66 2.16 -23.41
N ALA A 120 -5.27 3.29 -23.69
CA ALA A 120 -6.56 3.26 -24.35
C ALA A 120 -6.40 2.74 -25.79
N GLU A 121 -5.30 3.10 -26.41
CA GLU A 121 -5.08 2.66 -27.77
C GLU A 121 -4.72 1.20 -27.84
N ARG A 122 -4.15 0.66 -26.77
CA ARG A 122 -3.78 -0.73 -26.84
C ARG A 122 -4.97 -1.63 -26.85
N ASP A 123 -5.71 -1.80 -25.89
CA ASP A 123 -6.80 -2.69 -25.90
C ASP A 123 -7.73 -2.38 -24.79
N GLY A 124 -7.92 -1.16 -24.47
CA GLY A 124 -8.79 -0.81 -23.39
C GLY A 124 -8.25 -1.18 -22.05
N TRP A 125 -6.94 -1.21 -21.93
CA TRP A 125 -6.32 -1.52 -20.68
C TRP A 125 -6.92 -0.67 -19.59
N GLY A 126 -7.26 -1.24 -18.52
CA GLY A 126 -7.81 -0.48 -17.42
C GLY A 126 -9.32 -0.47 -17.37
N ARG A 127 -9.97 -0.79 -18.49
CA ARG A 127 -11.38 -0.80 -18.46
C ARG A 127 -11.86 -2.09 -17.93
N GLY A 128 -12.59 -2.08 -16.89
CA GLY A 128 -13.10 -3.28 -16.34
C GLY A 128 -12.15 -4.28 -15.89
N ARG A 129 -10.92 -3.96 -15.80
CA ARG A 129 -10.03 -4.85 -15.45
C ARG A 129 -9.67 -4.67 -14.12
N ASP A 130 -9.96 -5.15 -13.27
CA ASP A 130 -9.59 -4.95 -12.00
C ASP A 130 -9.47 -5.95 -11.30
#